data_6d8ca4440f44b04530c9765b7149ba19
#
_entry.id   6d8ca4440f44b04530c9765b7149ba19
#
_cell.length_a   1.000
_cell.length_b   1.000
_cell.length_c   1.000
_cell.angle_alpha   90.00
_cell.angle_beta   90.00
_cell.angle_gamma   90.00
#
_symmetry.space_group_name_H-M   'P 1'
#
loop_
_entity.id
_entity.type
_entity.pdbx_description
1 polymer ?
#
loop_
_entity_poly.entity_id
_entity_poly.type
_entity_poly.pdbx_seq_one_letter_code
_entity_poly.pdbx_strand_id
1 'polypeptide(L)'
;QPSILVSDLKMPRMDGLALLARLGKLEEKLAVIMLTAQGSIESAVESMKMGAFDYIQKPVDPIRLKRLLASASSQQQAERDIESVRHKVRETGVLGSLVGKSPPMQAIFTMIERIAPNNVSVLITGESGTGKEVVARTLHELSGRNSKPFIAVNCGAIPEGTIDSELFGHEKGSFTGAVDSRKGYLEKVNGGTIFLDEIGEMPLGTQARLLRVLEAGEYIRVGSSKVQKTDVRVIAATNKDLLEYTHTGRFREDLYYRLNTVPIRVPALRDRKEDIYLLFRKFAVDFAERYKTTPVQLDDDAKNVLMNFPWPGNVRQLKNTAEQISVLAKDKNITGE
;
A
#
# COMPACT_ATOMS: atom_id res chain seq x y z
N GLN A 1 6.17 28.60 13.62
CA GLN A 1 7.07 28.97 12.52
C GLN A 1 6.25 29.21 11.26
N PRO A 2 6.63 30.21 10.41
CA PRO A 2 5.92 30.46 9.15
C PRO A 2 6.10 29.28 8.21
N SER A 3 5.00 28.85 7.60
CA SER A 3 4.98 27.71 6.67
C SER A 3 5.14 28.15 5.22
N ILE A 4 4.73 29.37 4.91
CA ILE A 4 4.73 29.93 3.57
C ILE A 4 5.43 31.28 3.62
N LEU A 5 6.30 31.54 2.65
CA LEU A 5 6.98 32.80 2.46
C LEU A 5 6.55 33.41 1.12
N VAL A 6 6.13 34.68 1.16
CA VAL A 6 5.91 35.47 -0.06
C VAL A 6 7.02 36.49 -0.15
N SER A 7 7.83 36.43 -1.20
CA SER A 7 9.01 37.28 -1.35
C SER A 7 9.01 38.01 -2.68
N ASP A 8 9.44 39.27 -2.69
CA ASP A 8 9.73 39.97 -3.95
C ASP A 8 11.06 39.48 -4.56
N LEU A 9 11.12 39.45 -5.85
CA LEU A 9 12.34 39.13 -6.60
C LEU A 9 13.42 40.24 -6.39
N LYS A 10 13.02 41.50 -6.44
CA LYS A 10 13.92 42.65 -6.27
C LYS A 10 13.78 43.23 -4.88
N MET A 11 14.77 42.97 -4.01
CA MET A 11 14.84 43.51 -2.66
C MET A 11 16.22 44.17 -2.42
N PRO A 12 16.31 45.23 -1.60
CA PRO A 12 17.60 45.82 -1.22
C PRO A 12 18.41 44.82 -0.36
N ARG A 13 19.72 44.77 -0.56
CA ARG A 13 20.73 43.92 0.12
C ARG A 13 20.75 42.44 -0.28
N MET A 14 19.66 41.79 -0.53
CA MET A 14 19.58 40.39 -0.97
C MET A 14 18.39 40.26 -1.91
N ASP A 15 18.60 39.76 -3.12
CA ASP A 15 17.52 39.49 -4.05
C ASP A 15 16.75 38.21 -3.68
N GLY A 16 15.57 38.06 -4.23
CA GLY A 16 14.69 36.93 -3.93
C GLY A 16 15.27 35.57 -4.38
N LEU A 17 16.08 35.52 -5.43
CA LEU A 17 16.73 34.28 -5.88
C LEU A 17 17.83 33.85 -4.92
N ALA A 18 18.66 34.80 -4.44
CA ALA A 18 19.66 34.52 -3.42
C ALA A 18 19.01 34.05 -2.08
N LEU A 19 17.86 34.64 -1.71
CA LEU A 19 17.10 34.19 -0.57
C LEU A 19 16.59 32.74 -0.78
N LEU A 20 16.00 32.45 -1.92
CA LEU A 20 15.51 31.12 -2.28
C LEU A 20 16.63 30.06 -2.22
N ALA A 21 17.81 30.37 -2.76
CA ALA A 21 18.98 29.50 -2.71
C ALA A 21 19.46 29.20 -1.26
N ARG A 22 19.33 30.16 -0.36
CA ARG A 22 19.65 29.96 1.07
C ARG A 22 18.60 29.13 1.78
N LEU A 23 17.31 29.37 1.51
CA LEU A 23 16.20 28.62 2.10
C LEU A 23 16.21 27.16 1.65
N GLY A 24 16.61 26.87 0.40
CA GLY A 24 16.76 25.51 -0.10
C GLY A 24 17.81 24.64 0.61
N LYS A 25 18.68 25.26 1.44
CA LYS A 25 19.69 24.58 2.27
C LYS A 25 19.20 24.28 3.70
N LEU A 26 18.04 24.77 4.07
CA LEU A 26 17.45 24.51 5.40
C LEU A 26 16.79 23.12 5.41
N GLU A 27 16.84 22.47 6.56
CA GLU A 27 16.17 21.16 6.75
C GLU A 27 14.65 21.28 6.65
N GLU A 28 14.08 22.43 7.03
CA GLU A 28 12.66 22.72 6.91
C GLU A 28 12.32 23.32 5.54
N LYS A 29 11.49 22.62 4.78
CA LYS A 29 11.00 23.09 3.48
C LYS A 29 9.91 24.13 3.64
N LEU A 30 10.22 25.38 3.33
CA LEU A 30 9.25 26.48 3.23
C LEU A 30 8.68 26.53 1.79
N ALA A 31 7.36 26.68 1.64
CA ALA A 31 6.78 27.00 0.35
C ALA A 31 7.01 28.49 0.04
N VAL A 32 7.82 28.77 -0.97
CA VAL A 32 8.17 30.15 -1.35
C VAL A 32 7.39 30.56 -2.58
N ILE A 33 6.58 31.61 -2.47
CA ILE A 33 5.88 32.24 -3.59
C ILE A 33 6.64 33.53 -3.96
N MET A 34 7.08 33.62 -5.21
CA MET A 34 7.87 34.77 -5.68
C MET A 34 6.97 35.83 -6.33
N LEU A 35 7.16 37.10 -5.98
CA LEU A 35 6.53 38.23 -6.62
C LEU A 35 7.44 38.75 -7.73
N THR A 36 6.92 38.85 -8.97
CA THR A 36 7.69 39.30 -10.14
C THR A 36 7.12 40.57 -10.76
N ALA A 37 7.99 41.42 -11.29
CA ALA A 37 7.53 42.57 -12.08
C ALA A 37 7.03 42.15 -13.46
N GLN A 38 6.25 43.03 -14.12
CA GLN A 38 5.71 42.79 -15.45
C GLN A 38 6.85 42.63 -16.49
N GLY A 39 6.84 41.54 -17.26
CA GLY A 39 7.81 41.26 -18.33
C GLY A 39 9.00 40.38 -17.97
N SER A 40 9.10 39.84 -16.73
CA SER A 40 10.24 38.99 -16.29
C SER A 40 9.92 37.48 -16.32
N ILE A 41 9.53 36.96 -17.49
CA ILE A 41 9.25 35.51 -17.65
C ILE A 41 10.49 34.67 -17.35
N GLU A 42 11.68 35.12 -17.75
CA GLU A 42 12.93 34.43 -17.49
C GLU A 42 13.21 34.27 -15.99
N SER A 43 13.02 35.34 -15.20
CA SER A 43 13.20 35.30 -13.75
C SER A 43 12.14 34.42 -13.04
N ALA A 44 10.93 34.34 -13.59
CA ALA A 44 9.90 33.44 -13.10
C ALA A 44 10.30 31.97 -13.33
N VAL A 45 10.77 31.63 -14.52
CA VAL A 45 11.26 30.29 -14.86
C VAL A 45 12.49 29.91 -14.02
N GLU A 46 13.38 30.85 -13.78
CA GLU A 46 14.56 30.64 -12.94
C GLU A 46 14.17 30.35 -11.48
N SER A 47 13.22 31.11 -10.93
CA SER A 47 12.69 30.87 -9.57
C SER A 47 12.10 29.47 -9.43
N MET A 48 11.34 29.00 -10.44
CA MET A 48 10.76 27.65 -10.43
C MET A 48 11.85 26.57 -10.48
N LYS A 49 12.91 26.77 -11.29
CA LYS A 49 14.06 25.84 -11.33
C LYS A 49 14.82 25.79 -10.01
N MET A 50 14.83 26.87 -9.25
CA MET A 50 15.47 26.97 -7.94
C MET A 50 14.61 26.47 -6.79
N GLY A 51 13.39 25.97 -7.05
CA GLY A 51 12.52 25.34 -6.08
C GLY A 51 11.47 26.27 -5.44
N ALA A 52 11.13 27.40 -6.09
CA ALA A 52 9.95 28.17 -5.69
C ALA A 52 8.68 27.33 -5.88
N PHE A 53 7.71 27.50 -4.95
CA PHE A 53 6.41 26.84 -5.05
C PHE A 53 5.60 27.35 -6.25
N ASP A 54 5.57 28.68 -6.42
CA ASP A 54 4.95 29.37 -7.57
C ASP A 54 5.41 30.83 -7.63
N TYR A 55 4.95 31.56 -8.66
CA TYR A 55 5.16 32.98 -8.79
C TYR A 55 3.89 33.74 -9.10
N ILE A 56 3.85 35.02 -8.69
CA ILE A 56 2.76 35.97 -8.98
C ILE A 56 3.34 37.22 -9.60
N GLN A 57 2.75 37.64 -10.72
CA GLN A 57 3.09 38.89 -11.37
C GLN A 57 2.42 40.08 -10.67
N LYS A 58 3.16 41.18 -10.52
CA LYS A 58 2.62 42.45 -10.03
C LYS A 58 1.88 43.20 -11.18
N PRO A 59 0.73 43.82 -10.89
CA PRO A 59 0.05 43.97 -9.60
C PRO A 59 -0.54 42.66 -9.11
N VAL A 60 -0.41 42.38 -7.81
CA VAL A 60 -0.84 41.11 -7.21
C VAL A 60 -2.36 41.00 -7.21
N ASP A 61 -2.91 39.99 -7.91
CA ASP A 61 -4.31 39.64 -7.83
C ASP A 61 -4.60 38.94 -6.50
N PRO A 62 -5.47 39.49 -5.63
CA PRO A 62 -5.78 38.89 -4.34
C PRO A 62 -6.41 37.51 -4.44
N ILE A 63 -7.21 37.24 -5.50
CA ILE A 63 -7.89 35.96 -5.70
C ILE A 63 -6.85 34.87 -6.05
N ARG A 64 -5.91 35.20 -6.95
CA ARG A 64 -4.82 34.30 -7.33
C ARG A 64 -3.90 34.04 -6.14
N LEU A 65 -3.52 35.05 -5.39
CA LEU A 65 -2.70 34.90 -4.18
C LEU A 65 -3.38 33.99 -3.17
N LYS A 66 -4.67 34.21 -2.89
CA LYS A 66 -5.44 33.37 -1.94
C LYS A 66 -5.47 31.91 -2.35
N ARG A 67 -5.64 31.62 -3.65
CA ARG A 67 -5.62 30.25 -4.19
C ARG A 67 -4.24 29.60 -4.01
N LEU A 68 -3.16 30.32 -4.31
CA LEU A 68 -1.80 29.80 -4.15
C LEU A 68 -1.44 29.57 -2.68
N LEU A 69 -1.82 30.44 -1.78
CA LEU A 69 -1.64 30.27 -0.34
C LEU A 69 -2.41 29.04 0.16
N ALA A 70 -3.65 28.83 -0.29
CA ALA A 70 -4.43 27.64 0.07
C ALA A 70 -3.78 26.36 -0.45
N SER A 71 -3.31 26.35 -1.70
CA SER A 71 -2.62 25.20 -2.31
C SER A 71 -1.30 24.89 -1.58
N ALA A 72 -0.47 25.90 -1.31
CA ALA A 72 0.78 25.75 -0.58
C ALA A 72 0.55 25.25 0.85
N SER A 73 -0.48 25.76 1.56
CA SER A 73 -0.85 25.30 2.90
C SER A 73 -1.30 23.84 2.90
N SER A 74 -2.13 23.44 1.93
CA SER A 74 -2.62 22.07 1.81
C SER A 74 -1.48 21.08 1.53
N GLN A 75 -0.56 21.45 0.63
CA GLN A 75 0.59 20.60 0.33
C GLN A 75 1.52 20.43 1.54
N GLN A 76 1.82 21.52 2.24
CA GLN A 76 2.66 21.45 3.44
C GLN A 76 2.00 20.68 4.59
N GLN A 77 0.68 20.81 4.75
CA GLN A 77 -0.03 20.02 5.75
C GLN A 77 0.08 18.53 5.43
N ALA A 78 -0.13 18.16 4.18
CA ALA A 78 0.04 16.76 3.75
C ALA A 78 1.48 16.25 3.98
N GLU A 79 2.50 17.05 3.69
CA GLU A 79 3.91 16.69 3.94
C GLU A 79 4.20 16.51 5.44
N ARG A 80 3.68 17.39 6.31
CA ARG A 80 3.79 17.27 7.78
C ARG A 80 3.07 16.06 8.32
N ASP A 81 1.87 15.79 7.82
CA ASP A 81 1.10 14.61 8.24
C ASP A 81 1.85 13.32 7.87
N ILE A 82 2.42 13.25 6.66
CA ILE A 82 3.28 12.14 6.23
C ILE A 82 4.50 11.99 7.15
N GLU A 83 5.20 13.10 7.46
CA GLU A 83 6.40 13.04 8.32
C GLU A 83 6.05 12.63 9.77
N SER A 84 4.92 13.11 10.30
CA SER A 84 4.45 12.71 11.64
C SER A 84 4.11 11.21 11.69
N VAL A 85 3.47 10.68 10.64
CA VAL A 85 3.19 9.24 10.52
C VAL A 85 4.49 8.45 10.42
N ARG A 86 5.46 8.90 9.61
CA ARG A 86 6.78 8.27 9.50
C ARG A 86 7.52 8.23 10.82
N HIS A 87 7.48 9.32 11.60
CA HIS A 87 8.11 9.36 12.92
C HIS A 87 7.48 8.32 13.86
N LYS A 88 6.14 8.28 13.94
CA LYS A 88 5.41 7.28 14.72
C LYS A 88 5.73 5.86 14.27
N VAL A 89 5.75 5.61 12.96
CA VAL A 89 6.06 4.29 12.39
C VAL A 89 7.47 3.85 12.74
N ARG A 90 8.46 4.74 12.68
CA ARG A 90 9.85 4.45 13.09
C ARG A 90 9.95 4.11 14.58
N GLU A 91 9.25 4.85 15.43
CA GLU A 91 9.26 4.62 16.88
C GLU A 91 8.50 3.37 17.29
N THR A 92 7.28 3.20 16.79
CA THR A 92 6.39 2.10 17.19
C THR A 92 6.61 0.83 16.38
N GLY A 93 7.08 0.95 15.13
CA GLY A 93 7.14 -0.15 14.18
C GLY A 93 5.77 -0.61 13.69
N VAL A 94 4.77 0.28 13.68
CA VAL A 94 3.39 -0.03 13.29
C VAL A 94 2.93 0.91 12.18
N LEU A 95 2.45 0.37 11.07
CA LEU A 95 1.81 1.10 9.97
C LEU A 95 0.46 0.43 9.64
N GLY A 96 -0.66 1.07 9.98
CA GLY A 96 -1.97 0.43 9.88
C GLY A 96 -2.01 -0.90 10.62
N SER A 97 -2.32 -1.97 9.91
CA SER A 97 -2.32 -3.34 10.45
C SER A 97 -0.95 -4.02 10.42
N LEU A 98 0.07 -3.42 9.77
CA LEU A 98 1.42 -3.97 9.66
C LEU A 98 2.26 -3.67 10.89
N VAL A 99 3.09 -4.64 11.29
CA VAL A 99 4.04 -4.53 12.40
C VAL A 99 5.42 -4.98 11.95
N GLY A 100 6.45 -4.16 12.21
CA GLY A 100 7.84 -4.47 11.91
C GLY A 100 8.75 -3.27 12.16
N LYS A 101 9.95 -3.52 12.70
CA LYS A 101 11.00 -2.52 12.94
C LYS A 101 12.25 -2.74 12.10
N SER A 102 12.36 -3.92 11.50
CA SER A 102 13.49 -4.28 10.65
C SER A 102 13.63 -3.32 9.46
N PRO A 103 14.87 -3.04 9.00
CA PRO A 103 15.11 -2.16 7.86
C PRO A 103 14.34 -2.56 6.60
N PRO A 104 14.21 -3.85 6.22
CA PRO A 104 13.40 -4.25 5.07
C PRO A 104 11.91 -3.88 5.23
N MET A 105 11.35 -4.01 6.44
CA MET A 105 9.95 -3.64 6.68
C MET A 105 9.75 -2.13 6.67
N GLN A 106 10.71 -1.35 7.19
CA GLN A 106 10.66 0.11 7.12
C GLN A 106 10.71 0.63 5.67
N ALA A 107 11.48 -0.03 4.79
CA ALA A 107 11.48 0.28 3.35
C ALA A 107 10.11 0.01 2.72
N ILE A 108 9.45 -1.11 3.07
CA ILE A 108 8.09 -1.44 2.62
C ILE A 108 7.08 -0.40 3.15
N PHE A 109 7.16 0.01 4.41
CA PHE A 109 6.29 1.03 4.98
C PHE A 109 6.40 2.36 4.21
N THR A 110 7.62 2.82 3.95
CA THR A 110 7.87 4.02 3.15
C THR A 110 7.29 3.90 1.73
N MET A 111 7.39 2.71 1.11
CA MET A 111 6.82 2.46 -0.20
C MET A 111 5.29 2.50 -0.16
N ILE A 112 4.67 1.84 0.83
CA ILE A 112 3.20 1.84 1.03
C ILE A 112 2.67 3.26 1.17
N GLU A 113 3.30 4.10 2.00
CA GLU A 113 2.89 5.50 2.20
C GLU A 113 2.88 6.30 0.90
N ARG A 114 3.87 6.06 0.01
CA ARG A 114 3.98 6.76 -1.28
C ARG A 114 2.95 6.31 -2.30
N ILE A 115 2.61 5.01 -2.33
CA ILE A 115 1.75 4.44 -3.37
C ILE A 115 0.29 4.29 -2.94
N ALA A 116 -0.02 4.29 -1.64
CA ALA A 116 -1.37 4.13 -1.14
C ALA A 116 -2.34 5.19 -1.70
N PRO A 117 -1.99 6.49 -1.78
CA PRO A 117 -2.88 7.51 -2.33
C PRO A 117 -3.15 7.35 -3.83
N ASN A 118 -2.29 6.61 -4.56
CA ASN A 118 -2.38 6.46 -6.00
C ASN A 118 -3.20 5.23 -6.40
N ASN A 119 -3.94 5.33 -7.50
CA ASN A 119 -4.78 4.22 -7.98
C ASN A 119 -4.02 3.30 -8.96
N VAL A 120 -2.80 2.89 -8.57
CA VAL A 120 -1.94 2.00 -9.37
C VAL A 120 -2.09 0.56 -8.94
N SER A 121 -1.87 -0.38 -9.90
CA SER A 121 -1.77 -1.81 -9.60
C SER A 121 -0.51 -2.10 -8.81
N VAL A 122 -0.61 -3.02 -7.84
CA VAL A 122 0.49 -3.44 -6.99
C VAL A 122 0.61 -4.95 -7.03
N LEU A 123 1.81 -5.45 -7.31
CA LEU A 123 2.12 -6.88 -7.23
C LEU A 123 2.95 -7.16 -5.97
N ILE A 124 2.39 -7.94 -5.04
CA ILE A 124 3.03 -8.30 -3.78
C ILE A 124 3.61 -9.71 -3.92
N THR A 125 4.92 -9.85 -3.81
CA THR A 125 5.61 -11.15 -3.87
C THR A 125 6.20 -11.52 -2.51
N GLY A 126 6.36 -12.80 -2.25
CA GLY A 126 6.97 -13.33 -1.02
C GLY A 126 6.44 -14.71 -0.67
N GLU A 127 7.17 -15.40 0.19
CA GLU A 127 6.82 -16.75 0.64
C GLU A 127 5.42 -16.83 1.27
N SER A 128 4.88 -18.05 1.34
CA SER A 128 3.61 -18.28 2.03
C SER A 128 3.71 -17.88 3.50
N GLY A 129 2.68 -17.23 4.03
CA GLY A 129 2.62 -16.83 5.44
C GLY A 129 3.42 -15.59 5.83
N THR A 130 4.03 -14.85 4.88
CA THR A 130 4.82 -13.63 5.17
C THR A 130 3.98 -12.41 5.53
N GLY A 131 2.66 -12.41 5.24
CA GLY A 131 1.74 -11.32 5.54
C GLY A 131 1.35 -10.47 4.32
N LYS A 132 1.40 -11.02 3.09
CA LYS A 132 1.03 -10.31 1.85
C LYS A 132 -0.36 -9.68 1.90
N GLU A 133 -1.36 -10.38 2.47
CA GLU A 133 -2.72 -9.84 2.63
C GLU A 133 -2.75 -8.62 3.56
N VAL A 134 -1.95 -8.64 4.64
CA VAL A 134 -1.87 -7.50 5.58
C VAL A 134 -1.29 -6.27 4.87
N VAL A 135 -0.28 -6.46 4.00
CA VAL A 135 0.26 -5.38 3.14
C VAL A 135 -0.83 -4.81 2.22
N ALA A 136 -1.61 -5.68 1.56
CA ALA A 136 -2.69 -5.25 0.67
C ALA A 136 -3.78 -4.48 1.43
N ARG A 137 -4.15 -4.94 2.62
CA ARG A 137 -5.13 -4.29 3.49
C ARG A 137 -4.64 -2.91 3.95
N THR A 138 -3.37 -2.80 4.38
CA THR A 138 -2.78 -1.51 4.76
C THR A 138 -2.72 -0.53 3.59
N LEU A 139 -2.40 -1.00 2.37
CA LEU A 139 -2.48 -0.18 1.16
C LEU A 139 -3.89 0.38 0.92
N HIS A 140 -4.93 -0.41 1.18
CA HIS A 140 -6.31 0.04 1.08
C HIS A 140 -6.67 1.03 2.19
N GLU A 141 -6.33 0.73 3.44
CA GLU A 141 -6.60 1.57 4.63
C GLU A 141 -6.00 2.97 4.50
N LEU A 142 -4.81 3.08 3.90
CA LEU A 142 -4.11 4.35 3.68
C LEU A 142 -4.43 5.02 2.33
N SER A 143 -5.34 4.46 1.54
CA SER A 143 -5.74 5.00 0.24
C SER A 143 -6.93 5.94 0.35
N GLY A 144 -7.17 6.72 -0.70
CA GLY A 144 -8.41 7.51 -0.86
C GLY A 144 -9.69 6.64 -0.99
N ARG A 145 -9.55 5.29 -1.02
CA ARG A 145 -10.64 4.32 -1.09
C ARG A 145 -10.90 3.61 0.24
N ASN A 146 -10.33 4.05 1.35
CA ASN A 146 -10.41 3.39 2.66
C ASN A 146 -11.85 3.21 3.18
N SER A 147 -12.77 4.09 2.79
CA SER A 147 -14.22 3.98 3.11
C SER A 147 -15.02 3.12 2.12
N LYS A 148 -14.37 2.59 1.08
CA LYS A 148 -14.99 1.77 0.03
C LYS A 148 -14.74 0.28 0.31
N PRO A 149 -15.46 -0.64 -0.36
CA PRO A 149 -15.27 -2.07 -0.14
C PRO A 149 -13.83 -2.53 -0.43
N PHE A 150 -13.32 -3.41 0.44
CA PHE A 150 -12.13 -4.23 0.22
C PHE A 150 -12.55 -5.69 0.17
N ILE A 151 -12.32 -6.36 -0.97
CA ILE A 151 -12.62 -7.78 -1.12
C ILE A 151 -11.33 -8.54 -1.40
N ALA A 152 -11.02 -9.52 -0.54
CA ALA A 152 -9.92 -10.45 -0.75
C ALA A 152 -10.43 -11.74 -1.39
N VAL A 153 -9.79 -12.17 -2.46
CA VAL A 153 -10.11 -13.38 -3.21
C VAL A 153 -8.84 -14.21 -3.33
N ASN A 154 -8.88 -15.46 -2.86
CA ASN A 154 -7.80 -16.41 -3.11
C ASN A 154 -8.11 -17.18 -4.40
N CYS A 155 -7.31 -16.96 -5.46
CA CYS A 155 -7.52 -17.57 -6.78
C CYS A 155 -7.27 -19.07 -6.75
N GLY A 156 -6.38 -19.58 -5.90
CA GLY A 156 -6.11 -21.01 -5.76
C GLY A 156 -7.19 -21.78 -4.99
N ALA A 157 -8.01 -21.07 -4.19
CA ALA A 157 -9.08 -21.70 -3.42
C ALA A 157 -10.40 -21.84 -4.22
N ILE A 158 -10.53 -21.17 -5.36
CA ILE A 158 -11.75 -21.22 -6.19
C ILE A 158 -11.53 -22.22 -7.32
N PRO A 159 -12.42 -23.22 -7.52
CA PRO A 159 -12.31 -24.14 -8.62
C PRO A 159 -12.29 -23.43 -9.99
N GLU A 160 -11.45 -23.90 -10.91
CA GLU A 160 -11.28 -23.33 -12.27
C GLU A 160 -12.61 -23.11 -13.00
N GLY A 161 -13.55 -24.08 -12.90
CA GLY A 161 -14.86 -24.00 -13.55
C GLY A 161 -15.82 -22.93 -13.00
N THR A 162 -15.50 -22.32 -11.85
CA THR A 162 -16.37 -21.33 -11.19
C THR A 162 -15.72 -19.97 -11.00
N ILE A 163 -14.40 -19.84 -11.13
CA ILE A 163 -13.68 -18.59 -10.87
C ILE A 163 -14.18 -17.42 -11.72
N ASP A 164 -14.52 -17.65 -12.97
CA ASP A 164 -15.07 -16.62 -13.87
C ASP A 164 -16.42 -16.12 -13.37
N SER A 165 -17.28 -17.03 -12.94
CA SER A 165 -18.59 -16.70 -12.38
C SER A 165 -18.48 -15.92 -11.04
N GLU A 166 -17.52 -16.29 -10.19
CA GLU A 166 -17.29 -15.58 -8.92
C GLU A 166 -16.71 -14.19 -9.15
N LEU A 167 -15.75 -14.02 -10.05
CA LEU A 167 -15.11 -12.74 -10.31
C LEU A 167 -16.03 -11.80 -11.10
N PHE A 168 -16.57 -12.27 -12.24
CA PHE A 168 -17.28 -11.42 -13.20
C PHE A 168 -18.80 -11.49 -13.08
N GLY A 169 -19.33 -12.48 -12.36
CA GLY A 169 -20.75 -12.76 -12.28
C GLY A 169 -21.26 -13.56 -13.49
N HIS A 170 -22.51 -14.00 -13.40
CA HIS A 170 -23.15 -14.76 -14.48
C HIS A 170 -24.60 -14.39 -14.66
N GLU A 171 -25.11 -14.62 -15.87
CA GLU A 171 -26.53 -14.52 -16.20
C GLU A 171 -27.21 -15.89 -15.99
N LYS A 172 -28.53 -15.87 -15.76
CA LYS A 172 -29.36 -17.07 -15.65
C LYS A 172 -29.17 -17.95 -16.89
N GLY A 173 -28.97 -19.26 -16.69
CA GLY A 173 -28.83 -20.24 -17.76
C GLY A 173 -27.48 -20.27 -18.47
N SER A 174 -26.47 -19.56 -17.97
CA SER A 174 -25.14 -19.48 -18.59
C SER A 174 -24.31 -20.77 -18.48
N PHE A 175 -24.63 -21.63 -17.54
CA PHE A 175 -24.05 -22.98 -17.38
C PHE A 175 -25.03 -23.88 -16.59
N THR A 176 -24.76 -25.18 -16.57
CA THR A 176 -25.55 -26.16 -15.82
C THR A 176 -25.49 -25.85 -14.32
N GLY A 177 -26.63 -25.42 -13.74
CA GLY A 177 -26.71 -24.96 -12.34
C GLY A 177 -26.84 -23.44 -12.16
N ALA A 178 -26.76 -22.63 -13.22
CA ALA A 178 -27.03 -21.19 -13.17
C ALA A 178 -28.53 -20.90 -13.13
N VAL A 179 -29.16 -21.17 -11.99
CA VAL A 179 -30.62 -21.02 -11.79
C VAL A 179 -31.02 -19.55 -11.82
N ASP A 180 -30.19 -18.67 -11.26
CA ASP A 180 -30.42 -17.23 -11.20
C ASP A 180 -29.17 -16.46 -11.67
N SER A 181 -29.33 -15.18 -11.99
CA SER A 181 -28.19 -14.29 -12.25
C SER A 181 -27.50 -13.88 -10.95
N ARG A 182 -26.18 -13.85 -10.95
CA ARG A 182 -25.39 -13.48 -9.75
C ARG A 182 -24.34 -12.41 -10.07
N LYS A 183 -24.24 -11.43 -9.19
CA LYS A 183 -23.21 -10.40 -9.23
C LYS A 183 -21.85 -10.98 -8.80
N GLY A 184 -20.80 -10.71 -9.61
CA GLY A 184 -19.44 -11.10 -9.29
C GLY A 184 -18.77 -10.16 -8.29
N TYR A 185 -17.55 -10.53 -7.87
CA TYR A 185 -16.74 -9.70 -6.93
C TYR A 185 -16.43 -8.33 -7.51
N LEU A 186 -16.13 -8.20 -8.81
CA LEU A 186 -15.84 -6.91 -9.46
C LEU A 186 -17.00 -5.92 -9.38
N GLU A 187 -18.24 -6.41 -9.46
CA GLU A 187 -19.43 -5.57 -9.30
C GLU A 187 -19.61 -5.13 -7.84
N LYS A 188 -19.39 -6.05 -6.90
CA LYS A 188 -19.53 -5.80 -5.46
C LYS A 188 -18.46 -4.82 -4.94
N VAL A 189 -17.27 -4.80 -5.54
CA VAL A 189 -16.14 -3.98 -5.12
C VAL A 189 -15.99 -2.70 -5.95
N ASN A 190 -16.95 -2.38 -6.81
CA ASN A 190 -16.87 -1.19 -7.63
C ASN A 190 -16.68 0.09 -6.80
N GLY A 191 -15.72 0.91 -7.18
CA GLY A 191 -15.25 2.07 -6.42
C GLY A 191 -14.24 1.74 -5.32
N GLY A 192 -14.01 0.45 -5.02
CA GLY A 192 -13.15 -0.05 -3.95
C GLY A 192 -11.84 -0.70 -4.42
N THR A 193 -11.38 -1.69 -3.67
CA THR A 193 -10.13 -2.42 -3.92
C THR A 193 -10.38 -3.92 -3.90
N ILE A 194 -9.95 -4.63 -4.94
CA ILE A 194 -9.89 -6.10 -4.96
C ILE A 194 -8.45 -6.55 -4.70
N PHE A 195 -8.30 -7.49 -3.79
CA PHE A 195 -7.05 -8.19 -3.53
C PHE A 195 -7.14 -9.61 -4.06
N LEU A 196 -6.26 -9.94 -5.02
CA LEU A 196 -6.20 -11.25 -5.67
C LEU A 196 -4.98 -12.01 -5.14
N ASP A 197 -5.19 -12.87 -4.16
CA ASP A 197 -4.11 -13.73 -3.63
C ASP A 197 -3.91 -14.95 -4.53
N GLU A 198 -2.68 -15.47 -4.54
CA GLU A 198 -2.27 -16.60 -5.37
C GLU A 198 -2.62 -16.40 -6.86
N ILE A 199 -2.37 -15.19 -7.38
CA ILE A 199 -2.69 -14.82 -8.77
C ILE A 199 -2.07 -15.76 -9.82
N GLY A 200 -0.94 -16.42 -9.49
CA GLY A 200 -0.29 -17.41 -10.35
C GLY A 200 -1.11 -18.69 -10.58
N GLU A 201 -2.14 -18.94 -9.77
CA GLU A 201 -3.05 -20.08 -9.91
C GLU A 201 -4.29 -19.75 -10.77
N MET A 202 -4.40 -18.51 -11.28
CA MET A 202 -5.51 -18.09 -12.12
C MET A 202 -5.45 -18.73 -13.51
N PRO A 203 -6.55 -19.33 -14.03
CA PRO A 203 -6.59 -19.90 -15.38
C PRO A 203 -6.32 -18.86 -16.47
N LEU A 204 -5.67 -19.25 -17.57
CA LEU A 204 -5.31 -18.34 -18.67
C LEU A 204 -6.50 -17.59 -19.28
N GLY A 205 -7.68 -18.24 -19.37
CA GLY A 205 -8.90 -17.59 -19.84
C GLY A 205 -9.35 -16.45 -18.92
N THR A 206 -9.29 -16.68 -17.61
CA THR A 206 -9.60 -15.68 -16.59
C THR A 206 -8.56 -14.55 -16.56
N GLN A 207 -7.28 -14.87 -16.78
CA GLN A 207 -6.21 -13.87 -16.90
C GLN A 207 -6.48 -12.88 -18.05
N ALA A 208 -6.93 -13.37 -19.22
CA ALA A 208 -7.28 -12.52 -20.36
C ALA A 208 -8.45 -11.56 -20.05
N ARG A 209 -9.42 -12.03 -19.26
CA ARG A 209 -10.56 -11.20 -18.82
C ARG A 209 -10.14 -10.16 -17.78
N LEU A 210 -9.26 -10.53 -16.84
CA LEU A 210 -8.71 -9.61 -15.86
C LEU A 210 -7.89 -8.50 -16.52
N LEU A 211 -7.14 -8.80 -17.59
CA LEU A 211 -6.40 -7.80 -18.34
C LEU A 211 -7.31 -6.69 -18.88
N ARG A 212 -8.48 -7.05 -19.42
CA ARG A 212 -9.47 -6.05 -19.89
C ARG A 212 -9.97 -5.14 -18.75
N VAL A 213 -10.14 -5.69 -17.56
CA VAL A 213 -10.48 -4.89 -16.36
C VAL A 213 -9.39 -3.87 -16.06
N LEU A 214 -8.11 -4.29 -16.11
CA LEU A 214 -6.97 -3.43 -15.81
C LEU A 214 -6.69 -2.34 -16.87
N GLU A 215 -7.01 -2.63 -18.13
CA GLU A 215 -6.75 -1.72 -19.25
C GLU A 215 -7.89 -0.77 -19.52
N ALA A 216 -9.11 -1.32 -19.62
CA ALA A 216 -10.30 -0.59 -20.05
C ALA A 216 -11.29 -0.28 -18.92
N GLY A 217 -11.12 -0.88 -17.73
CA GLY A 217 -12.12 -0.79 -16.65
C GLY A 217 -13.44 -1.47 -17.05
N GLU A 218 -13.37 -2.54 -17.86
CA GLU A 218 -14.54 -3.19 -18.44
C GLU A 218 -14.47 -4.71 -18.27
N TYR A 219 -15.63 -5.34 -18.09
CA TYR A 219 -15.79 -6.78 -18.07
C TYR A 219 -17.15 -7.20 -18.63
N ILE A 220 -17.32 -8.49 -18.92
CA ILE A 220 -18.56 -9.10 -19.38
C ILE A 220 -18.90 -10.26 -18.42
N ARG A 221 -20.16 -10.37 -17.99
CA ARG A 221 -20.62 -11.52 -17.20
C ARG A 221 -20.60 -12.80 -18.02
N VAL A 222 -20.47 -13.93 -17.35
CA VAL A 222 -20.58 -15.24 -17.99
C VAL A 222 -22.00 -15.39 -18.59
N GLY A 223 -22.09 -15.79 -19.87
CA GLY A 223 -23.35 -15.92 -20.59
C GLY A 223 -23.98 -14.60 -21.05
N SER A 224 -23.27 -13.48 -20.97
CA SER A 224 -23.71 -12.16 -21.46
C SER A 224 -22.83 -11.67 -22.60
N SER A 225 -23.37 -10.79 -23.43
CA SER A 225 -22.60 -9.97 -24.39
C SER A 225 -22.49 -8.50 -23.94
N LYS A 226 -23.16 -8.13 -22.83
CA LYS A 226 -23.21 -6.75 -22.36
C LYS A 226 -21.95 -6.37 -21.59
N VAL A 227 -21.27 -5.33 -22.06
CA VAL A 227 -20.10 -4.76 -21.37
C VAL A 227 -20.56 -4.03 -20.10
N GLN A 228 -19.90 -4.34 -18.98
CA GLN A 228 -20.03 -3.67 -17.70
C GLN A 228 -18.79 -2.83 -17.43
N LYS A 229 -18.96 -1.64 -16.85
CA LYS A 229 -17.85 -0.78 -16.41
C LYS A 229 -17.59 -0.97 -14.93
N THR A 230 -16.31 -0.88 -14.54
CA THR A 230 -15.89 -0.94 -13.14
C THR A 230 -14.74 0.02 -12.89
N ASP A 231 -14.76 0.67 -11.73
CA ASP A 231 -13.66 1.45 -11.20
C ASP A 231 -13.10 0.71 -9.97
N VAL A 232 -12.17 -0.20 -10.19
CA VAL A 232 -11.59 -1.02 -9.13
C VAL A 232 -10.08 -0.88 -9.10
N ARG A 233 -9.51 -0.68 -7.89
CA ARG A 233 -8.08 -0.82 -7.68
C ARG A 233 -7.73 -2.30 -7.50
N VAL A 234 -6.77 -2.79 -8.28
CA VAL A 234 -6.33 -4.20 -8.20
C VAL A 234 -4.99 -4.28 -7.47
N ILE A 235 -4.95 -5.12 -6.44
CA ILE A 235 -3.72 -5.53 -5.75
C ILE A 235 -3.63 -7.04 -5.91
N ALA A 236 -2.52 -7.55 -6.45
CA ALA A 236 -2.30 -8.97 -6.64
C ALA A 236 -1.17 -9.48 -5.76
N ALA A 237 -1.25 -10.74 -5.34
CA ALA A 237 -0.18 -11.38 -4.57
C ALA A 237 0.15 -12.78 -5.08
N THR A 238 1.40 -13.20 -4.92
CA THR A 238 1.86 -14.54 -5.27
C THR A 238 3.11 -14.93 -4.48
N ASN A 239 3.31 -16.22 -4.31
CA ASN A 239 4.55 -16.82 -3.85
C ASN A 239 5.36 -17.48 -5.00
N LYS A 240 4.84 -17.41 -6.23
CA LYS A 240 5.46 -18.00 -7.43
C LYS A 240 6.26 -16.96 -8.20
N ASP A 241 7.23 -17.42 -8.98
CA ASP A 241 7.91 -16.58 -9.96
C ASP A 241 7.01 -16.45 -11.20
N LEU A 242 6.28 -15.33 -11.30
CA LEU A 242 5.40 -15.10 -12.46
C LEU A 242 6.18 -14.89 -13.75
N LEU A 243 7.43 -14.42 -13.70
CA LEU A 243 8.24 -14.24 -14.89
C LEU A 243 8.62 -15.61 -15.48
N GLU A 244 8.98 -16.58 -14.64
CA GLU A 244 9.17 -17.96 -15.07
C GLU A 244 7.86 -18.55 -15.63
N TYR A 245 6.71 -18.23 -15.01
CA TYR A 245 5.40 -18.68 -15.49
C TYR A 245 5.05 -18.09 -16.86
N THR A 246 5.49 -16.88 -17.21
CA THR A 246 5.29 -16.33 -18.57
C THR A 246 6.09 -17.12 -19.59
N HIS A 247 7.35 -17.49 -19.30
CA HIS A 247 8.20 -18.28 -20.19
C HIS A 247 7.66 -19.71 -20.41
N THR A 248 6.97 -20.28 -19.43
CA THR A 248 6.36 -21.61 -19.52
C THR A 248 4.92 -21.61 -20.01
N GLY A 249 4.38 -20.44 -20.39
CA GLY A 249 3.01 -20.26 -20.89
C GLY A 249 1.91 -20.47 -19.84
N ARG A 250 2.24 -20.48 -18.55
CA ARG A 250 1.29 -20.59 -17.44
C ARG A 250 0.68 -19.25 -17.02
N PHE A 251 1.37 -18.17 -17.34
CA PHE A 251 0.91 -16.82 -17.06
C PHE A 251 1.11 -15.95 -18.30
N ARG A 252 0.18 -15.03 -18.56
CA ARG A 252 0.26 -14.13 -19.71
C ARG A 252 1.26 -13.01 -19.43
N GLU A 253 2.13 -12.76 -20.38
CA GLU A 253 3.16 -11.72 -20.28
C GLU A 253 2.56 -10.32 -20.19
N ASP A 254 1.51 -10.04 -20.97
CA ASP A 254 0.79 -8.74 -20.97
C ASP A 254 0.17 -8.46 -19.60
N LEU A 255 -0.46 -9.44 -18.97
CA LEU A 255 -1.02 -9.31 -17.63
C LEU A 255 0.07 -9.11 -16.58
N TYR A 256 1.20 -9.83 -16.70
CA TYR A 256 2.33 -9.66 -15.77
C TYR A 256 2.82 -8.22 -15.73
N TYR A 257 3.11 -7.61 -16.89
CA TYR A 257 3.56 -6.22 -16.93
C TYR A 257 2.51 -5.24 -16.41
N ARG A 258 1.24 -5.51 -16.63
CA ARG A 258 0.16 -4.65 -16.15
C ARG A 258 -0.05 -4.72 -14.64
N LEU A 259 0.13 -5.89 -14.02
CA LEU A 259 0.08 -6.08 -12.57
C LEU A 259 1.34 -5.57 -11.88
N ASN A 260 2.51 -5.79 -12.49
CA ASN A 260 3.82 -5.46 -11.93
C ASN A 260 4.18 -3.96 -12.10
N THR A 261 3.19 -3.08 -12.06
CA THR A 261 3.43 -1.62 -12.14
C THR A 261 4.22 -1.13 -10.91
N VAL A 262 3.87 -1.60 -9.73
CA VAL A 262 4.63 -1.36 -8.50
C VAL A 262 4.84 -2.70 -7.78
N PRO A 263 6.08 -3.26 -7.82
CA PRO A 263 6.40 -4.48 -7.09
C PRO A 263 6.67 -4.19 -5.61
N ILE A 264 6.11 -5.02 -4.72
CA ILE A 264 6.46 -5.06 -3.30
C ILE A 264 6.89 -6.48 -2.95
N ARG A 265 8.15 -6.65 -2.54
CA ARG A 265 8.66 -7.94 -2.07
C ARG A 265 8.63 -7.97 -0.54
N VAL A 266 7.80 -8.86 0.03
CA VAL A 266 7.73 -9.08 1.47
C VAL A 266 8.79 -10.11 1.87
N PRO A 267 9.75 -9.76 2.75
CA PRO A 267 10.82 -10.66 3.15
C PRO A 267 10.29 -11.82 3.99
N ALA A 268 10.98 -12.96 3.91
CA ALA A 268 10.74 -14.07 4.83
C ALA A 268 11.04 -13.66 6.27
N LEU A 269 10.40 -14.31 7.24
CA LEU A 269 10.54 -13.94 8.65
C LEU A 269 11.98 -14.11 9.15
N ARG A 270 12.71 -15.12 8.64
CA ARG A 270 14.13 -15.35 8.95
C ARG A 270 15.05 -14.20 8.47
N ASP A 271 14.63 -13.42 7.47
CA ASP A 271 15.39 -12.28 6.93
C ASP A 271 15.08 -10.96 7.66
N ARG A 272 14.16 -11.00 8.64
CA ARG A 272 13.75 -9.88 9.51
C ARG A 272 13.64 -10.31 10.97
N LYS A 273 14.72 -10.88 11.49
CA LYS A 273 14.76 -11.47 12.83
C LYS A 273 14.34 -10.50 13.94
N GLU A 274 14.66 -9.22 13.78
CA GLU A 274 14.28 -8.15 14.72
C GLU A 274 12.77 -8.04 14.93
N ASP A 275 11.97 -8.48 13.96
CA ASP A 275 10.51 -8.40 14.03
C ASP A 275 9.89 -9.62 14.72
N ILE A 276 10.63 -10.74 14.86
CA ILE A 276 10.09 -12.01 15.37
C ILE A 276 9.50 -11.82 16.77
N TYR A 277 10.30 -11.30 17.70
CA TYR A 277 9.85 -11.11 19.08
C TYR A 277 8.74 -10.05 19.20
N LEU A 278 8.82 -8.99 18.40
CA LEU A 278 7.79 -7.94 18.34
C LEU A 278 6.44 -8.51 17.90
N LEU A 279 6.45 -9.34 16.84
CA LEU A 279 5.26 -10.01 16.32
C LEU A 279 4.71 -11.04 17.32
N PHE A 280 5.58 -11.83 17.94
CA PHE A 280 5.18 -12.79 18.98
C PHE A 280 4.47 -12.08 20.13
N ARG A 281 5.06 -11.01 20.67
CA ARG A 281 4.44 -10.23 21.76
C ARG A 281 3.08 -9.69 21.37
N LYS A 282 2.94 -9.15 20.14
CA LYS A 282 1.66 -8.68 19.64
C LYS A 282 0.64 -9.81 19.64
N PHE A 283 0.98 -10.98 19.09
CA PHE A 283 0.07 -12.12 19.05
C PHE A 283 -0.27 -12.63 20.45
N ALA A 284 0.70 -12.69 21.35
CA ALA A 284 0.47 -13.11 22.74
C ALA A 284 -0.54 -12.19 23.46
N VAL A 285 -0.47 -10.89 23.22
CA VAL A 285 -1.46 -9.92 23.74
C VAL A 285 -2.82 -10.11 23.08
N ASP A 286 -2.86 -10.17 21.74
CA ASP A 286 -4.12 -10.36 20.99
C ASP A 286 -4.86 -11.65 21.43
N PHE A 287 -4.13 -12.74 21.69
CA PHE A 287 -4.71 -13.99 22.19
C PHE A 287 -5.10 -13.94 23.67
N ALA A 288 -4.31 -13.24 24.50
CA ALA A 288 -4.67 -13.05 25.90
C ALA A 288 -6.00 -12.30 26.05
N GLU A 289 -6.21 -11.25 25.25
CA GLU A 289 -7.47 -10.51 25.20
C GLU A 289 -8.62 -11.41 24.71
N ARG A 290 -8.40 -12.17 23.63
CA ARG A 290 -9.39 -13.07 23.02
C ARG A 290 -9.85 -14.18 23.98
N TYR A 291 -8.89 -14.78 24.70
CA TYR A 291 -9.15 -15.90 25.61
C TYR A 291 -9.32 -15.45 27.07
N LYS A 292 -9.29 -14.15 27.35
CA LYS A 292 -9.41 -13.56 28.69
C LYS A 292 -8.42 -14.15 29.70
N THR A 293 -7.15 -14.23 29.26
CA THR A 293 -6.03 -14.76 30.07
C THR A 293 -4.94 -13.70 30.20
N THR A 294 -3.90 -13.96 30.97
CA THR A 294 -2.70 -13.12 31.01
C THR A 294 -1.81 -13.41 29.80
N PRO A 295 -1.18 -12.37 29.18
CA PRO A 295 -0.25 -12.58 28.08
C PRO A 295 0.94 -13.45 28.51
N VAL A 296 1.33 -14.36 27.62
CA VAL A 296 2.51 -15.20 27.80
C VAL A 296 3.76 -14.33 27.74
N GLN A 297 4.69 -14.58 28.67
CA GLN A 297 6.02 -13.97 28.73
C GLN A 297 7.09 -15.03 28.44
N LEU A 298 8.12 -14.66 27.72
CA LEU A 298 9.27 -15.52 27.44
C LEU A 298 10.45 -15.04 28.28
N ASP A 299 11.19 -15.98 28.87
CA ASP A 299 12.51 -15.69 29.40
C ASP A 299 13.54 -15.45 28.26
N ASP A 300 14.78 -15.19 28.62
CA ASP A 300 15.79 -14.84 27.61
C ASP A 300 16.21 -16.06 26.77
N ASP A 301 16.18 -17.27 27.35
CA ASP A 301 16.47 -18.50 26.60
C ASP A 301 15.37 -18.81 25.60
N ALA A 302 14.11 -18.73 26.00
CA ALA A 302 12.98 -18.90 25.12
C ALA A 302 12.97 -17.86 23.98
N LYS A 303 13.33 -16.59 24.26
CA LYS A 303 13.50 -15.56 23.22
C LYS A 303 14.59 -15.93 22.23
N ASN A 304 15.74 -16.42 22.71
CA ASN A 304 16.84 -16.86 21.85
C ASN A 304 16.43 -18.01 20.93
N VAL A 305 15.71 -19.00 21.45
CA VAL A 305 15.15 -20.10 20.65
C VAL A 305 14.19 -19.54 19.58
N LEU A 306 13.27 -18.68 19.98
CA LEU A 306 12.28 -18.05 19.06
C LEU A 306 12.96 -17.28 17.92
N MET A 307 14.00 -16.48 18.23
CA MET A 307 14.70 -15.65 17.25
C MET A 307 15.60 -16.45 16.30
N ASN A 308 16.09 -17.60 16.71
CA ASN A 308 16.99 -18.43 15.91
C ASN A 308 16.26 -19.53 15.12
N PHE A 309 14.98 -19.77 15.38
CA PHE A 309 14.19 -20.71 14.61
C PHE A 309 13.99 -20.22 13.18
N PRO A 310 14.08 -21.08 12.16
CA PRO A 310 14.06 -20.67 10.73
C PRO A 310 12.69 -20.25 10.20
N TRP A 311 11.61 -20.52 10.91
CA TRP A 311 10.22 -20.13 10.57
C TRP A 311 9.81 -20.45 9.12
N PRO A 312 9.84 -21.70 8.65
CA PRO A 312 9.49 -22.04 7.28
C PRO A 312 8.04 -21.66 6.90
N GLY A 313 7.12 -21.60 7.85
CA GLY A 313 5.75 -21.09 7.69
C GLY A 313 5.60 -19.60 8.00
N ASN A 314 6.72 -18.87 8.15
CA ASN A 314 6.78 -17.44 8.35
C ASN A 314 5.87 -16.94 9.50
N VAL A 315 5.24 -15.78 9.33
CA VAL A 315 4.36 -15.16 10.34
C VAL A 315 3.13 -16.01 10.66
N ARG A 316 2.65 -16.79 9.69
CA ARG A 316 1.52 -17.71 9.93
C ARG A 316 1.89 -18.78 10.96
N GLN A 317 3.08 -19.37 10.85
CA GLN A 317 3.57 -20.34 11.81
C GLN A 317 3.83 -19.68 13.18
N LEU A 318 4.48 -18.52 13.20
CA LEU A 318 4.73 -17.79 14.45
C LEU A 318 3.42 -17.48 15.20
N LYS A 319 2.39 -17.03 14.47
CA LYS A 319 1.08 -16.76 15.04
C LYS A 319 0.43 -18.00 15.63
N ASN A 320 0.47 -19.14 14.91
CA ASN A 320 -0.08 -20.39 15.39
C ASN A 320 0.68 -20.88 16.66
N THR A 321 2.01 -20.76 16.68
CA THR A 321 2.82 -21.09 17.84
C THR A 321 2.44 -20.21 19.04
N ALA A 322 2.31 -18.90 18.84
CA ALA A 322 1.89 -17.98 19.90
C ALA A 322 0.49 -18.33 20.43
N GLU A 323 -0.46 -18.73 19.56
CA GLU A 323 -1.79 -19.19 19.95
C GLU A 323 -1.72 -20.47 20.78
N GLN A 324 -0.99 -21.49 20.30
CA GLN A 324 -0.81 -22.75 21.00
C GLN A 324 -0.21 -22.54 22.41
N ILE A 325 0.83 -21.76 22.52
CA ILE A 325 1.45 -21.45 23.81
C ILE A 325 0.45 -20.69 24.70
N SER A 326 -0.28 -19.72 24.18
CA SER A 326 -1.26 -18.95 24.95
C SER A 326 -2.39 -19.79 25.53
N VAL A 327 -2.77 -20.86 24.81
CA VAL A 327 -3.87 -21.77 25.24
C VAL A 327 -3.34 -22.91 26.11
N LEU A 328 -2.23 -23.55 25.74
CA LEU A 328 -1.78 -24.80 26.34
C LEU A 328 -0.86 -24.61 27.56
N ALA A 329 -0.13 -23.49 27.63
CA ALA A 329 0.80 -23.25 28.72
C ALA A 329 0.03 -23.01 30.04
N LYS A 330 0.30 -23.86 31.04
CA LYS A 330 -0.20 -23.74 32.42
C LYS A 330 0.47 -22.56 33.13
N ASP A 331 1.77 -22.44 32.97
CA ASP A 331 2.54 -21.28 33.40
C ASP A 331 2.62 -20.28 32.25
N LYS A 332 2.45 -19.00 32.56
CA LYS A 332 2.54 -17.91 31.56
C LYS A 332 3.97 -17.39 31.39
N ASN A 333 4.90 -17.86 32.19
CA ASN A 333 6.34 -17.67 32.02
C ASN A 333 6.92 -18.89 31.32
N ILE A 334 7.30 -18.74 30.06
CA ILE A 334 7.84 -19.81 29.22
C ILE A 334 9.35 -19.77 29.26
N THR A 335 9.96 -20.93 29.56
CA THR A 335 11.42 -21.14 29.56
C THR A 335 11.86 -21.76 28.24
N GLY A 336 13.16 -21.68 27.96
CA GLY A 336 13.76 -22.20 26.73
C GLY A 336 13.97 -23.74 26.73
N GLU A 337 13.61 -24.45 27.83
CA GLU A 337 13.69 -25.91 27.95
C GLU A 337 12.54 -26.66 27.29
#